data_b4cc51da5eaeea01c030b926917e0d21
#
_entry.id   b4cc51da5eaeea01c030b926917e0d21
#
_cell.length_a   1.000
_cell.length_b   1.000
_cell.length_c   1.000
_cell.angle_alpha   90.00
_cell.angle_beta   90.00
_cell.angle_gamma   90.00
#
_symmetry.space_group_name_H-M   'P 1'
#
loop_
_entity.id
_entity.type
_entity.pdbx_description
1 polymer ?
#
loop_
_entity_poly.entity_id
_entity_poly.type
_entity_poly.pdbx_seq_one_letter_code
_entity_poly.pdbx_strand_id
1 'polypeptide(L)'
;MLRPVVLWRLTRLWGPAGSAGNGGRREVASGVPPSGSTSPRALNIFDRELKRKQKNWAARQPEPMKFDYLKEEVGSRIADRVYDIARDFPLVLDVGCGRGYIAQHLNKEIVGKIFQTDIAEHALKNSSETDIPTVNILADEEFLPFQENTFDLVVSSLSLHWVNDLPRALEQIHYVLKPDGVFVGAMFGGDTLYELRCSLQLAETEREGGFSPHISPFTAVNDLGHLLGRAGFNTLTVDTDEIQVNYPGMFELMEDLQEKVQNIDIILQTSCITS
;
A
#
# COMPACT_ATOMS: atom_id res chain seq x y z
N MET A 1 -14.64 5.28 15.04
CA MET A 1 -14.48 6.04 13.80
C MET A 1 -13.26 5.55 13.04
N LEU A 2 -13.38 5.22 11.76
CA LEU A 2 -12.22 4.97 10.89
C LEU A 2 -11.74 6.34 10.37
N ARG A 3 -10.55 6.78 10.79
CA ARG A 3 -9.91 8.05 10.38
C ARG A 3 -8.47 7.77 9.95
N PRO A 4 -7.82 8.68 9.25
CA PRO A 4 -8.03 9.13 7.89
C PRO A 4 -7.36 8.22 6.87
N VAL A 5 -7.83 8.27 5.65
CA VAL A 5 -7.14 7.74 4.47
C VAL A 5 -6.26 8.84 3.92
N VAL A 6 -4.97 8.60 3.74
CA VAL A 6 -4.06 9.56 3.11
C VAL A 6 -4.05 9.28 1.61
N LEU A 7 -4.53 10.23 0.83
CA LEU A 7 -4.51 10.22 -0.63
C LEU A 7 -3.33 11.08 -1.11
N TRP A 8 -2.56 10.59 -2.06
CA TRP A 8 -1.41 11.31 -2.60
C TRP A 8 -1.31 11.14 -4.11
N ARG A 9 -0.90 12.19 -4.77
CA ARG A 9 -0.56 12.23 -6.19
C ARG A 9 0.89 12.65 -6.33
N LEU A 10 1.66 11.91 -7.12
CA LEU A 10 3.10 12.12 -7.29
C LEU A 10 3.46 12.02 -8.76
N THR A 11 4.32 12.90 -9.23
CA THR A 11 4.87 12.84 -10.59
C THR A 11 6.38 12.65 -10.54
N ARG A 12 6.90 11.83 -11.45
CA ARG A 12 8.33 11.69 -11.71
C ARG A 12 8.71 12.69 -12.79
N LEU A 13 9.26 13.86 -12.41
CA LEU A 13 9.76 14.83 -13.38
C LEU A 13 11.14 14.42 -13.88
N TRP A 14 11.38 14.65 -15.17
CA TRP A 14 12.70 14.52 -15.77
C TRP A 14 13.58 15.67 -15.27
N GLY A 15 14.60 15.35 -14.46
CA GLY A 15 15.68 16.30 -14.18
C GLY A 15 16.54 16.49 -15.43
N PRO A 16 17.08 17.70 -15.71
CA PRO A 16 17.94 17.91 -16.85
C PRO A 16 19.15 16.96 -16.79
N ALA A 17 19.40 16.23 -17.87
CA ALA A 17 20.54 15.35 -18.01
C ALA A 17 21.83 16.18 -17.79
N GLY A 18 22.50 15.95 -16.66
CA GLY A 18 23.79 16.55 -16.40
C GLY A 18 24.79 16.11 -17.44
N SER A 19 25.38 17.06 -18.13
CA SER A 19 26.42 16.85 -19.12
C SER A 19 27.59 16.07 -18.51
N ALA A 20 27.85 14.87 -19.04
CA ALA A 20 29.01 14.06 -18.70
C ALA A 20 30.28 14.76 -19.15
N GLY A 21 31.01 15.35 -18.19
CA GLY A 21 32.39 15.82 -18.38
C GLY A 21 33.34 14.63 -18.42
N ASN A 22 33.98 14.46 -19.55
CA ASN A 22 35.03 13.51 -19.82
C ASN A 22 36.31 13.83 -19.03
N GLY A 23 36.86 12.88 -18.26
CA GLY A 23 38.13 13.07 -17.56
C GLY A 23 38.65 11.76 -16.95
N GLY A 24 39.46 11.04 -17.74
CA GLY A 24 40.04 9.77 -17.36
C GLY A 24 41.08 9.84 -16.23
N ARG A 25 41.13 8.80 -15.42
CA ARG A 25 42.38 8.16 -14.94
C ARG A 25 42.03 6.80 -14.34
N ARG A 26 42.59 5.77 -14.94
CA ARG A 26 42.69 4.45 -14.33
C ARG A 26 43.76 4.49 -13.21
N GLU A 27 43.37 4.22 -11.99
CA GLU A 27 44.28 3.72 -10.97
C GLU A 27 43.81 2.34 -10.55
N VAL A 28 44.73 1.40 -10.74
CA VAL A 28 44.62 0.03 -10.23
C VAL A 28 45.07 0.07 -8.77
N ALA A 29 44.16 -0.14 -7.85
CA ALA A 29 44.50 -0.39 -6.45
C ALA A 29 43.94 -1.73 -6.02
N SER A 30 44.86 -2.58 -5.62
CA SER A 30 44.73 -3.92 -5.06
C SER A 30 43.84 -3.96 -3.83
N GLY A 31 43.02 -4.98 -3.80
CA GLY A 31 41.98 -5.29 -2.88
C GLY A 31 42.33 -5.46 -1.41
N VAL A 32 41.34 -5.16 -0.62
CA VAL A 32 40.92 -5.84 0.61
C VAL A 32 39.42 -5.81 0.58
N PRO A 33 38.68 -6.91 0.75
CA PRO A 33 37.24 -6.85 0.83
C PRO A 33 36.85 -6.11 2.12
N PRO A 34 35.97 -5.11 2.10
CA PRO A 34 35.48 -4.50 3.32
C PRO A 34 34.65 -5.54 4.07
N SER A 35 35.08 -5.76 5.33
CA SER A 35 34.33 -6.48 6.35
C SER A 35 32.88 -6.07 6.35
N GLY A 36 31.98 -7.07 6.30
CA GLY A 36 30.55 -6.88 6.17
C GLY A 36 29.95 -5.84 7.12
N SER A 37 29.46 -4.78 6.55
CA SER A 37 28.43 -3.99 7.18
C SER A 37 27.15 -4.85 7.16
N THR A 38 26.89 -5.54 8.26
CA THR A 38 25.55 -6.05 8.54
C THR A 38 24.64 -4.83 8.63
N SER A 39 23.96 -4.50 7.51
CA SER A 39 22.80 -3.65 7.55
C SER A 39 21.87 -4.16 8.65
N PRO A 40 21.33 -3.30 9.53
CA PRO A 40 20.41 -3.73 10.55
C PRO A 40 19.32 -4.54 9.86
N ARG A 41 19.14 -5.79 10.29
CA ARG A 41 18.12 -6.70 9.77
C ARG A 41 16.79 -5.95 9.92
N ALA A 42 16.16 -5.59 8.81
CA ALA A 42 14.87 -4.92 8.84
C ALA A 42 13.94 -5.76 9.74
N LEU A 43 13.39 -5.14 10.77
CA LEU A 43 12.43 -5.80 11.65
C LEU A 43 11.20 -6.07 10.81
N ASN A 44 10.97 -7.33 10.45
CA ASN A 44 9.72 -7.73 9.81
C ASN A 44 8.61 -7.60 10.86
N ILE A 45 7.87 -6.50 10.79
CA ILE A 45 6.73 -6.21 11.66
C ILE A 45 5.53 -7.07 11.25
N PHE A 46 5.37 -7.27 9.94
CA PHE A 46 4.26 -8.02 9.36
C PHE A 46 4.72 -9.38 8.84
N ASP A 47 4.00 -10.44 9.22
CA ASP A 47 4.15 -11.76 8.59
C ASP A 47 3.42 -11.76 7.24
N ARG A 48 4.19 -11.60 6.14
CA ARG A 48 3.65 -11.55 4.77
C ARG A 48 2.96 -12.85 4.37
N GLU A 49 3.43 -13.99 4.85
CA GLU A 49 2.79 -15.29 4.58
C GLU A 49 1.44 -15.40 5.28
N LEU A 50 1.36 -14.96 6.55
CA LEU A 50 0.11 -14.89 7.28
C LEU A 50 -0.86 -13.92 6.58
N LYS A 51 -0.38 -12.75 6.15
CA LYS A 51 -1.20 -11.78 5.43
C LYS A 51 -1.74 -12.36 4.12
N ARG A 52 -0.94 -13.09 3.36
CA ARG A 52 -1.37 -13.80 2.16
C ARG A 52 -2.49 -14.80 2.44
N LYS A 53 -2.36 -15.59 3.51
CA LYS A 53 -3.39 -16.56 3.94
C LYS A 53 -4.68 -15.84 4.33
N GLN A 54 -4.60 -14.76 5.09
CA GLN A 54 -5.75 -13.96 5.51
C GLN A 54 -6.48 -13.35 4.31
N LYS A 55 -5.77 -12.70 3.37
CA LYS A 55 -6.34 -12.15 2.14
C LYS A 55 -7.04 -13.24 1.30
N ASN A 56 -6.41 -14.41 1.15
CA ASN A 56 -7.01 -15.54 0.43
C ASN A 56 -8.24 -16.12 1.13
N TRP A 57 -8.23 -16.15 2.47
CA TRP A 57 -9.37 -16.61 3.25
C TRP A 57 -10.58 -15.67 3.08
N ALA A 58 -10.38 -14.37 3.25
CA ALA A 58 -11.43 -13.37 3.10
C ALA A 58 -12.01 -13.35 1.65
N ALA A 59 -11.16 -13.52 0.63
CA ALA A 59 -11.63 -13.60 -0.76
C ALA A 59 -12.50 -14.84 -1.06
N ARG A 60 -12.49 -15.86 -0.19
CA ARG A 60 -13.30 -17.08 -0.31
C ARG A 60 -14.63 -17.04 0.46
N GLN A 61 -14.86 -16.01 1.26
CA GLN A 61 -16.10 -15.89 2.01
C GLN A 61 -17.31 -15.83 1.08
N PRO A 62 -18.49 -16.30 1.52
CA PRO A 62 -19.69 -16.33 0.67
C PRO A 62 -20.15 -14.95 0.20
N GLU A 63 -19.97 -13.93 1.02
CA GLU A 63 -20.40 -12.55 0.76
C GLU A 63 -19.26 -11.55 0.97
N PRO A 64 -18.14 -11.64 0.22
CA PRO A 64 -16.99 -10.79 0.46
C PRO A 64 -17.30 -9.31 0.19
N MET A 65 -18.28 -9.02 -0.65
CA MET A 65 -18.69 -7.66 -0.99
C MET A 65 -19.30 -6.89 0.18
N LYS A 66 -19.91 -7.57 1.15
CA LYS A 66 -20.51 -6.95 2.33
C LYS A 66 -19.51 -6.10 3.12
N PHE A 67 -18.25 -6.49 3.11
CA PHE A 67 -17.17 -5.86 3.89
C PHE A 67 -16.21 -5.01 3.03
N ASP A 68 -16.42 -4.94 1.72
CA ASP A 68 -15.53 -4.23 0.79
C ASP A 68 -15.88 -2.74 0.61
N TYR A 69 -16.94 -2.24 1.23
CA TYR A 69 -17.45 -0.87 1.07
C TYR A 69 -16.37 0.21 1.25
N LEU A 70 -15.44 0.00 2.20
CA LEU A 70 -14.35 0.97 2.43
C LEU A 70 -13.33 0.94 1.29
N LYS A 71 -13.04 -0.25 0.74
CA LYS A 71 -12.10 -0.40 -0.37
C LYS A 71 -12.68 0.18 -1.66
N GLU A 72 -13.99 0.00 -1.86
CA GLU A 72 -14.71 0.58 -2.99
C GLU A 72 -14.73 2.11 -2.90
N GLU A 73 -15.06 2.66 -1.74
CA GLU A 73 -15.06 4.11 -1.52
C GLU A 73 -13.66 4.72 -1.78
N VAL A 74 -12.60 4.10 -1.25
CA VAL A 74 -11.24 4.57 -1.48
C VAL A 74 -10.82 4.36 -2.94
N GLY A 75 -11.21 3.25 -3.55
CA GLY A 75 -10.97 2.98 -4.97
C GLY A 75 -11.59 4.04 -5.87
N SER A 76 -12.85 4.43 -5.58
CA SER A 76 -13.55 5.51 -6.28
C SER A 76 -12.81 6.85 -6.13
N ARG A 77 -12.40 7.22 -4.92
CA ARG A 77 -11.65 8.47 -4.68
C ARG A 77 -10.30 8.50 -5.40
N ILE A 78 -9.59 7.35 -5.48
CA ILE A 78 -8.36 7.24 -6.26
C ILE A 78 -8.64 7.43 -7.74
N ALA A 79 -9.70 6.81 -8.28
CA ALA A 79 -10.10 6.99 -9.66
C ALA A 79 -10.44 8.45 -9.98
N ASP A 80 -11.16 9.15 -9.10
CA ASP A 80 -11.43 10.59 -9.24
C ASP A 80 -10.13 11.40 -9.34
N ARG A 81 -9.12 11.07 -8.52
CA ARG A 81 -7.79 11.72 -8.59
C ARG A 81 -7.05 11.41 -9.90
N VAL A 82 -7.27 10.23 -10.49
CA VAL A 82 -6.73 9.90 -11.82
C VAL A 82 -7.43 10.74 -12.89
N TYR A 83 -8.75 10.92 -12.82
CA TYR A 83 -9.51 11.76 -13.75
C TYR A 83 -9.14 13.25 -13.69
N ASP A 84 -8.71 13.74 -12.52
CA ASP A 84 -8.20 15.12 -12.37
C ASP A 84 -6.89 15.36 -13.16
N ILE A 85 -6.25 14.29 -13.64
CA ILE A 85 -5.03 14.40 -14.46
C ILE A 85 -5.43 14.43 -15.93
N ALA A 86 -5.28 15.58 -16.57
CA ALA A 86 -5.69 15.81 -17.95
C ALA A 86 -4.75 15.09 -18.96
N ARG A 87 -4.65 13.76 -18.88
CA ARG A 87 -3.88 12.94 -19.84
C ARG A 87 -4.33 11.48 -19.83
N ASP A 88 -4.03 10.76 -20.90
CA ASP A 88 -4.28 9.34 -21.03
C ASP A 88 -3.11 8.51 -20.45
N PHE A 89 -3.43 7.30 -20.00
CA PHE A 89 -2.50 6.35 -19.42
C PHE A 89 -2.54 5.02 -20.20
N PRO A 90 -1.71 4.85 -21.22
CA PRO A 90 -1.67 3.63 -22.00
C PRO A 90 -1.42 2.36 -21.19
N LEU A 91 -0.51 2.42 -20.18
CA LEU A 91 -0.18 1.30 -19.31
C LEU A 91 -0.27 1.72 -17.84
N VAL A 92 -1.13 1.04 -17.10
CA VAL A 92 -1.38 1.27 -15.67
C VAL A 92 -1.01 0.03 -14.88
N LEU A 93 -0.41 0.22 -13.70
CA LEU A 93 -0.14 -0.82 -12.72
C LEU A 93 -0.94 -0.52 -11.45
N ASP A 94 -1.73 -1.49 -11.00
CA ASP A 94 -2.44 -1.47 -9.70
C ASP A 94 -1.70 -2.39 -8.72
N VAL A 95 -1.07 -1.81 -7.71
CA VAL A 95 -0.24 -2.51 -6.72
C VAL A 95 -1.07 -2.83 -5.49
N GLY A 96 -1.24 -4.14 -5.20
CA GLY A 96 -2.09 -4.61 -4.11
C GLY A 96 -3.57 -4.39 -4.41
N CYS A 97 -3.99 -4.68 -5.64
CA CYS A 97 -5.29 -4.37 -6.19
C CYS A 97 -6.47 -5.04 -5.45
N GLY A 98 -6.22 -6.10 -4.68
CA GLY A 98 -7.28 -6.92 -4.11
C GLY A 98 -8.18 -7.50 -5.20
N ARG A 99 -9.44 -7.10 -5.24
CA ARG A 99 -10.41 -7.49 -6.26
C ARG A 99 -10.57 -6.48 -7.40
N GLY A 100 -9.64 -5.52 -7.51
CA GLY A 100 -9.64 -4.52 -8.57
C GLY A 100 -10.56 -3.32 -8.28
N TYR A 101 -10.59 -2.85 -7.04
CA TYR A 101 -11.50 -1.78 -6.61
C TYR A 101 -11.29 -0.45 -7.34
N ILE A 102 -10.08 -0.13 -7.78
CA ILE A 102 -9.79 1.07 -8.56
C ILE A 102 -10.25 0.88 -10.02
N ALA A 103 -9.94 -0.28 -10.60
CA ALA A 103 -10.22 -0.56 -12.00
C ALA A 103 -11.71 -0.50 -12.37
N GLN A 104 -12.61 -0.79 -11.42
CA GLN A 104 -14.07 -0.69 -11.61
C GLN A 104 -14.54 0.74 -11.89
N HIS A 105 -13.81 1.73 -11.41
CA HIS A 105 -14.15 3.17 -11.55
C HIS A 105 -13.38 3.85 -12.67
N LEU A 106 -12.44 3.16 -13.33
CA LEU A 106 -11.71 3.66 -14.48
C LEU A 106 -12.41 3.28 -15.79
N ASN A 107 -12.15 4.01 -16.87
CA ASN A 107 -12.67 3.72 -18.19
C ASN A 107 -11.53 3.52 -19.20
N LYS A 108 -11.85 2.87 -20.33
CA LYS A 108 -10.91 2.61 -21.40
C LYS A 108 -10.56 3.83 -22.27
N GLU A 109 -11.24 4.94 -22.09
CA GLU A 109 -10.91 6.18 -22.79
C GLU A 109 -9.62 6.79 -22.25
N ILE A 110 -9.38 6.65 -20.93
CA ILE A 110 -8.20 7.19 -20.24
C ILE A 110 -7.15 6.11 -20.02
N VAL A 111 -7.57 4.85 -19.76
CA VAL A 111 -6.67 3.74 -19.46
C VAL A 111 -6.67 2.72 -20.60
N GLY A 112 -5.52 2.55 -21.26
CA GLY A 112 -5.40 1.60 -22.35
C GLY A 112 -5.36 0.14 -21.88
N LYS A 113 -4.56 -0.16 -20.86
CA LYS A 113 -4.39 -1.49 -20.26
C LYS A 113 -3.97 -1.39 -18.80
N ILE A 114 -4.52 -2.26 -17.96
CA ILE A 114 -4.19 -2.32 -16.54
C ILE A 114 -3.56 -3.67 -16.17
N PHE A 115 -2.45 -3.60 -15.41
CA PHE A 115 -1.84 -4.75 -14.76
C PHE A 115 -2.19 -4.70 -13.29
N GLN A 116 -2.83 -5.74 -12.79
CA GLN A 116 -3.26 -5.85 -11.39
C GLN A 116 -2.37 -6.84 -10.67
N THR A 117 -1.78 -6.42 -9.55
CA THR A 117 -0.92 -7.27 -8.73
C THR A 117 -1.47 -7.39 -7.32
N ASP A 118 -1.43 -8.59 -6.77
CA ASP A 118 -1.72 -8.86 -5.35
C ASP A 118 -1.01 -10.14 -4.91
N ILE A 119 -0.73 -10.26 -3.61
CA ILE A 119 -0.18 -11.49 -3.00
C ILE A 119 -1.23 -12.61 -2.87
N ALA A 120 -2.52 -12.28 -2.99
CA ALA A 120 -3.65 -13.19 -2.80
C ALA A 120 -4.21 -13.66 -4.14
N GLU A 121 -3.91 -14.90 -4.51
CA GLU A 121 -4.39 -15.52 -5.75
C GLU A 121 -5.93 -15.52 -5.88
N HIS A 122 -6.65 -15.77 -4.75
CA HIS A 122 -8.10 -15.81 -4.76
C HIS A 122 -8.75 -14.44 -4.92
N ALA A 123 -8.09 -13.39 -4.44
CA ALA A 123 -8.54 -12.03 -4.70
C ALA A 123 -8.47 -11.70 -6.20
N LEU A 124 -7.35 -12.04 -6.84
CA LEU A 124 -7.16 -11.86 -8.28
C LEU A 124 -8.13 -12.69 -9.13
N LYS A 125 -8.44 -13.93 -8.71
CA LYS A 125 -9.43 -14.78 -9.41
C LYS A 125 -10.85 -14.24 -9.31
N ASN A 126 -11.16 -13.56 -8.22
CA ASN A 126 -12.47 -12.94 -7.97
C ASN A 126 -12.47 -11.44 -8.31
N SER A 127 -11.49 -10.98 -9.11
CA SER A 127 -11.45 -9.59 -9.55
C SER A 127 -12.69 -9.26 -10.39
N SER A 128 -13.18 -8.04 -10.22
CA SER A 128 -14.34 -7.54 -10.94
C SER A 128 -14.04 -7.41 -12.43
N GLU A 129 -15.01 -7.75 -13.25
CA GLU A 129 -14.92 -7.53 -14.70
C GLU A 129 -14.94 -6.03 -15.01
N THR A 130 -14.05 -5.60 -15.89
CA THR A 130 -13.95 -4.22 -16.35
C THR A 130 -13.87 -4.19 -17.88
N ASP A 131 -14.27 -3.08 -18.49
CA ASP A 131 -14.13 -2.89 -19.94
C ASP A 131 -12.66 -2.68 -20.38
N ILE A 132 -11.76 -2.46 -19.42
CA ILE A 132 -10.34 -2.23 -19.67
C ILE A 132 -9.63 -3.56 -19.82
N PRO A 133 -8.78 -3.76 -20.84
CA PRO A 133 -7.92 -4.93 -20.96
C PRO A 133 -7.08 -5.12 -19.69
N THR A 134 -7.36 -6.17 -18.91
CA THR A 134 -6.74 -6.41 -17.60
C THR A 134 -5.87 -7.64 -17.61
N VAL A 135 -4.72 -7.56 -16.94
CA VAL A 135 -3.79 -8.68 -16.72
C VAL A 135 -3.54 -8.83 -15.22
N ASN A 136 -3.94 -9.97 -14.67
CA ASN A 136 -3.75 -10.30 -13.26
C ASN A 136 -2.42 -11.03 -13.06
N ILE A 137 -1.58 -10.55 -12.16
CA ILE A 137 -0.26 -11.09 -11.85
C ILE A 137 -0.12 -11.30 -10.35
N LEU A 138 0.18 -12.53 -9.95
CA LEU A 138 0.49 -12.84 -8.55
C LEU A 138 1.87 -12.31 -8.21
N ALA A 139 1.94 -11.23 -7.44
CA ALA A 139 3.19 -10.61 -7.03
C ALA A 139 3.05 -9.96 -5.65
N ASP A 140 4.18 -9.88 -4.94
CA ASP A 140 4.26 -9.18 -3.65
C ASP A 140 4.57 -7.70 -3.89
N GLU A 141 3.94 -6.81 -3.15
CA GLU A 141 4.18 -5.37 -3.19
C GLU A 141 5.62 -5.00 -2.79
N GLU A 142 6.31 -5.89 -2.05
CA GLU A 142 7.72 -5.73 -1.71
C GLU A 142 8.67 -6.08 -2.88
N PHE A 143 8.18 -6.79 -3.91
CA PHE A 143 8.99 -7.27 -5.04
C PHE A 143 8.22 -7.19 -6.36
N LEU A 144 8.24 -6.04 -7.00
CA LEU A 144 7.56 -5.82 -8.27
C LEU A 144 8.35 -6.43 -9.45
N PRO A 145 7.80 -7.42 -10.18
CA PRO A 145 8.50 -8.13 -11.24
C PRO A 145 8.44 -7.41 -12.60
N PHE A 146 8.70 -6.10 -12.60
CA PHE A 146 8.59 -5.28 -13.80
C PHE A 146 9.89 -4.57 -14.12
N GLN A 147 10.08 -4.26 -15.43
CA GLN A 147 11.21 -3.48 -15.89
C GLN A 147 11.05 -2.00 -15.57
N GLU A 148 12.18 -1.29 -15.56
CA GLU A 148 12.18 0.16 -15.42
C GLU A 148 11.41 0.86 -16.56
N ASN A 149 10.88 2.05 -16.24
CA ASN A 149 10.24 2.91 -17.23
C ASN A 149 9.13 2.23 -18.07
N THR A 150 8.31 1.38 -17.41
CA THR A 150 7.28 0.59 -18.09
C THR A 150 5.91 1.27 -18.04
N PHE A 151 5.52 1.78 -16.89
CA PHE A 151 4.15 2.25 -16.64
C PHE A 151 4.03 3.77 -16.72
N ASP A 152 2.89 4.24 -17.25
CA ASP A 152 2.53 5.64 -17.30
C ASP A 152 1.90 6.10 -15.97
N LEU A 153 1.18 5.20 -15.32
CA LEU A 153 0.51 5.40 -14.03
C LEU A 153 0.70 4.16 -13.16
N VAL A 154 1.00 4.37 -11.89
CA VAL A 154 0.88 3.34 -10.84
C VAL A 154 -0.16 3.80 -9.84
N VAL A 155 -1.08 2.92 -9.48
CA VAL A 155 -2.09 3.16 -8.45
C VAL A 155 -1.96 2.12 -7.33
N SER A 156 -2.38 2.47 -6.12
CA SER A 156 -2.44 1.53 -4.99
C SER A 156 -3.51 1.96 -3.99
N SER A 157 -4.40 1.05 -3.61
CA SER A 157 -5.46 1.31 -2.64
C SER A 157 -5.30 0.41 -1.42
N LEU A 158 -5.10 1.02 -0.25
CA LEU A 158 -5.11 0.36 1.06
C LEU A 158 -4.26 -0.92 1.15
N SER A 159 -3.10 -0.94 0.49
CA SER A 159 -2.18 -2.08 0.49
C SER A 159 -0.81 -1.78 1.09
N LEU A 160 -0.22 -0.63 0.78
CA LEU A 160 1.18 -0.33 1.11
C LEU A 160 1.49 -0.21 2.60
N HIS A 161 0.51 -0.01 3.46
CA HIS A 161 0.70 0.00 4.92
C HIS A 161 0.97 -1.39 5.52
N TRP A 162 0.87 -2.47 4.73
CA TRP A 162 1.22 -3.84 5.12
C TRP A 162 2.63 -4.27 4.73
N VAL A 163 3.36 -3.39 4.07
CA VAL A 163 4.72 -3.65 3.59
C VAL A 163 5.72 -3.39 4.71
N ASN A 164 6.69 -4.31 4.92
CA ASN A 164 7.72 -4.15 5.95
C ASN A 164 8.75 -3.09 5.58
N ASP A 165 9.13 -3.01 4.30
CA ASP A 165 10.10 -2.03 3.77
C ASP A 165 9.38 -1.06 2.81
N LEU A 166 8.58 -0.17 3.39
CA LEU A 166 7.86 0.85 2.62
C LEU A 166 8.79 1.76 1.78
N PRO A 167 9.96 2.23 2.29
CA PRO A 167 10.90 2.98 1.47
C PRO A 167 11.28 2.26 0.19
N ARG A 168 11.64 0.98 0.29
CA ARG A 168 12.02 0.16 -0.86
C ARG A 168 10.85 -0.10 -1.81
N ALA A 169 9.65 -0.31 -1.30
CA ALA A 169 8.46 -0.46 -2.14
C ALA A 169 8.19 0.82 -2.96
N LEU A 170 8.34 1.99 -2.34
CA LEU A 170 8.21 3.28 -3.03
C LEU A 170 9.31 3.51 -4.08
N GLU A 171 10.55 3.11 -3.80
CA GLU A 171 11.65 3.14 -4.77
C GLU A 171 11.35 2.22 -5.97
N GLN A 172 10.79 1.03 -5.76
CA GLN A 172 10.38 0.13 -6.83
C GLN A 172 9.23 0.72 -7.66
N ILE A 173 8.23 1.33 -7.04
CA ILE A 173 7.15 2.03 -7.74
C ILE A 173 7.75 3.15 -8.61
N HIS A 174 8.67 3.94 -8.07
CA HIS A 174 9.36 4.97 -8.84
C HIS A 174 10.17 4.39 -10.00
N TYR A 175 10.85 3.25 -9.81
CA TYR A 175 11.66 2.57 -10.81
C TYR A 175 10.84 2.09 -12.01
N VAL A 176 9.66 1.50 -11.78
CA VAL A 176 8.81 0.97 -12.85
C VAL A 176 8.03 2.07 -13.60
N LEU A 177 7.92 3.26 -13.03
CA LEU A 177 7.29 4.41 -13.68
C LEU A 177 8.19 4.99 -14.78
N LYS A 178 7.59 5.35 -15.90
CA LYS A 178 8.25 6.15 -16.94
C LYS A 178 8.61 7.55 -16.40
N PRO A 179 9.56 8.25 -17.06
CA PRO A 179 9.71 9.70 -16.86
C PRO A 179 8.35 10.38 -17.07
N ASP A 180 8.01 11.34 -16.20
CA ASP A 180 6.68 11.96 -16.10
C ASP A 180 5.53 11.01 -15.75
N GLY A 181 5.83 9.77 -15.37
CA GLY A 181 4.85 8.84 -14.84
C GLY A 181 4.27 9.33 -13.51
N VAL A 182 3.05 8.93 -13.22
CA VAL A 182 2.31 9.35 -12.04
C VAL A 182 2.13 8.20 -11.08
N PHE A 183 2.24 8.47 -9.78
CA PHE A 183 1.79 7.56 -8.73
C PHE A 183 0.62 8.18 -7.98
N VAL A 184 -0.48 7.45 -7.83
CA VAL A 184 -1.63 7.81 -7.01
C VAL A 184 -1.90 6.68 -6.04
N GLY A 185 -1.88 6.97 -4.74
CA GLY A 185 -2.09 5.93 -3.75
C GLY A 185 -2.88 6.40 -2.54
N ALA A 186 -3.41 5.45 -1.81
CA ALA A 186 -4.05 5.67 -0.52
C ALA A 186 -3.62 4.62 0.50
N MET A 187 -3.38 5.06 1.72
CA MET A 187 -3.08 4.19 2.86
C MET A 187 -3.69 4.74 4.13
N PHE A 188 -3.81 3.90 5.16
CA PHE A 188 -4.31 4.36 6.45
C PHE A 188 -3.33 5.33 7.12
N GLY A 189 -3.87 6.42 7.64
CA GLY A 189 -3.13 7.42 8.40
C GLY A 189 -3.12 7.16 9.91
N GLY A 190 -2.31 7.94 10.65
CA GLY A 190 -2.01 7.75 12.06
C GLY A 190 -3.20 7.77 13.02
N ASP A 191 -4.31 8.43 12.66
CA ASP A 191 -5.51 8.54 13.49
C ASP A 191 -6.55 7.45 13.22
N THR A 192 -6.25 6.50 12.35
CA THR A 192 -7.14 5.38 12.06
C THR A 192 -7.39 4.57 13.33
N LEU A 193 -8.68 4.31 13.62
CA LEU A 193 -9.14 3.58 14.81
C LEU A 193 -8.66 4.17 16.14
N TYR A 194 -8.52 5.48 16.23
CA TYR A 194 -8.01 6.16 17.42
C TYR A 194 -8.81 5.80 18.68
N GLU A 195 -10.16 5.82 18.61
CA GLU A 195 -11.02 5.50 19.74
C GLU A 195 -10.85 4.06 20.22
N LEU A 196 -10.73 3.11 19.29
CA LEU A 196 -10.49 1.69 19.63
C LEU A 196 -9.11 1.52 20.27
N ARG A 197 -8.08 2.16 19.70
CA ARG A 197 -6.71 2.14 20.26
C ARG A 197 -6.67 2.64 21.70
N CYS A 198 -7.28 3.79 21.96
CA CYS A 198 -7.34 4.37 23.30
C CYS A 198 -8.11 3.47 24.27
N SER A 199 -9.24 2.91 23.84
CA SER A 199 -10.08 2.05 24.68
C SER A 199 -9.36 0.75 25.06
N LEU A 200 -8.69 0.10 24.10
CA LEU A 200 -7.90 -1.10 24.36
C LEU A 200 -6.72 -0.82 25.28
N GLN A 201 -5.99 0.26 25.05
CA GLN A 201 -4.85 0.65 25.89
C GLN A 201 -5.27 0.92 27.34
N LEU A 202 -6.40 1.59 27.55
CA LEU A 202 -6.94 1.85 28.90
C LEU A 202 -7.34 0.54 29.58
N ALA A 203 -8.08 -0.32 28.89
CA ALA A 203 -8.56 -1.59 29.43
C ALA A 203 -7.41 -2.52 29.85
N GLU A 204 -6.35 -2.64 29.02
CA GLU A 204 -5.18 -3.44 29.34
C GLU A 204 -4.36 -2.87 30.50
N THR A 205 -4.18 -1.54 30.51
CA THR A 205 -3.48 -0.88 31.61
C THR A 205 -4.16 -1.13 32.94
N GLU A 206 -5.49 -1.09 32.97
CA GLU A 206 -6.28 -1.33 34.18
C GLU A 206 -6.30 -2.79 34.62
N ARG A 207 -6.33 -3.74 33.69
CA ARG A 207 -6.53 -5.16 33.96
C ARG A 207 -5.27 -5.99 34.04
N GLU A 208 -4.27 -5.64 33.20
CA GLU A 208 -3.04 -6.41 33.01
C GLU A 208 -1.78 -5.65 33.45
N GLY A 209 -1.92 -4.38 33.85
CA GLY A 209 -0.80 -3.54 34.29
C GLY A 209 0.19 -3.13 33.21
N GLY A 210 -0.18 -3.27 31.95
CA GLY A 210 0.62 -2.90 30.79
C GLY A 210 -0.24 -2.88 29.54
N PHE A 211 0.34 -2.62 28.38
CA PHE A 211 -0.38 -2.74 27.11
C PHE A 211 0.47 -3.37 26.02
N SER A 212 -0.18 -4.02 25.06
CA SER A 212 0.42 -4.47 23.81
C SER A 212 -0.25 -3.77 22.63
N PRO A 213 0.48 -3.57 21.51
CA PRO A 213 -0.11 -2.94 20.34
C PRO A 213 -1.08 -3.92 19.65
N HIS A 214 -2.38 -3.69 19.75
CA HIS A 214 -3.41 -4.44 19.03
C HIS A 214 -3.71 -3.85 17.65
N ILE A 215 -3.38 -2.58 17.45
CA ILE A 215 -3.61 -1.86 16.20
C ILE A 215 -2.25 -1.50 15.64
N SER A 216 -2.05 -1.84 14.35
CA SER A 216 -0.83 -1.57 13.62
C SER A 216 -0.40 -0.09 13.72
N PRO A 217 0.91 0.20 13.81
CA PRO A 217 1.39 1.56 13.65
C PRO A 217 1.15 2.02 12.21
N PHE A 218 0.69 3.26 12.05
CA PHE A 218 0.49 3.89 10.75
C PHE A 218 1.48 5.02 10.55
N THR A 219 1.81 5.27 9.28
CA THR A 219 2.73 6.35 8.92
C THR A 219 2.06 7.72 9.09
N ALA A 220 2.75 8.65 9.73
CA ALA A 220 2.30 10.03 9.77
C ALA A 220 2.42 10.69 8.39
N VAL A 221 1.55 11.66 8.10
CA VAL A 221 1.51 12.37 6.81
C VAL A 221 2.87 13.01 6.46
N ASN A 222 3.51 13.64 7.45
CA ASN A 222 4.81 14.28 7.25
C ASN A 222 5.92 13.27 6.91
N ASP A 223 5.91 12.11 7.58
CA ASP A 223 6.90 11.07 7.34
C ASP A 223 6.73 10.47 5.95
N LEU A 224 5.47 10.32 5.51
CA LEU A 224 5.17 9.85 4.17
C LEU A 224 5.72 10.78 3.09
N GLY A 225 5.55 12.10 3.24
CA GLY A 225 6.13 13.10 2.33
C GLY A 225 7.66 12.96 2.23
N HIS A 226 8.34 12.73 3.36
CA HIS A 226 9.78 12.51 3.37
C HIS A 226 10.18 11.19 2.69
N LEU A 227 9.44 10.10 2.91
CA LEU A 227 9.70 8.80 2.28
C LEU A 227 9.56 8.88 0.76
N LEU A 228 8.54 9.56 0.27
CA LEU A 228 8.30 9.77 -1.14
C LEU A 228 9.39 10.62 -1.80
N GLY A 229 9.79 11.71 -1.16
CA GLY A 229 10.91 12.54 -1.63
C GLY A 229 12.23 11.75 -1.71
N ARG A 230 12.50 10.87 -0.73
CA ARG A 230 13.66 9.98 -0.74
C ARG A 230 13.59 8.92 -1.84
N ALA A 231 12.41 8.42 -2.16
CA ALA A 231 12.21 7.48 -3.27
C ALA A 231 12.38 8.11 -4.67
N GLY A 232 12.56 9.46 -4.75
CA GLY A 232 12.84 10.17 -5.99
C GLY A 232 11.65 10.91 -6.59
N PHE A 233 10.50 10.95 -5.92
CA PHE A 233 9.35 11.72 -6.39
C PHE A 233 9.55 13.22 -6.11
N ASN A 234 9.35 14.04 -7.14
CA ASN A 234 9.68 15.47 -7.06
C ASN A 234 8.48 16.36 -6.77
N THR A 235 7.31 16.04 -7.33
CA THR A 235 6.09 16.81 -7.11
C THR A 235 5.18 16.02 -6.20
N LEU A 236 5.03 16.47 -4.97
CA LEU A 236 4.27 15.78 -3.94
C LEU A 236 3.00 16.56 -3.62
N THR A 237 1.86 15.91 -3.72
CA THR A 237 0.61 16.35 -3.13
C THR A 237 0.17 15.26 -2.16
N VAL A 238 0.17 15.55 -0.88
CA VAL A 238 -0.32 14.64 0.16
C VAL A 238 -1.54 15.29 0.79
N ASP A 239 -2.65 14.60 0.70
CA ASP A 239 -3.93 15.05 1.22
C ASP A 239 -4.44 14.06 2.25
N THR A 240 -5.24 14.51 3.20
CA THR A 240 -5.82 13.66 4.23
C THR A 240 -7.33 13.72 4.11
N ASP A 241 -7.93 12.57 3.90
CA ASP A 241 -9.37 12.43 3.79
C ASP A 241 -9.92 11.57 4.92
N GLU A 242 -11.14 11.85 5.37
CA GLU A 242 -11.74 11.20 6.52
C GLU A 242 -12.98 10.40 6.08
N ILE A 243 -12.98 9.11 6.39
CA ILE A 243 -14.15 8.25 6.19
C ILE A 243 -14.68 7.84 7.55
N GLN A 244 -15.88 8.30 7.86
CA GLN A 244 -16.54 7.98 9.11
C GLN A 244 -17.43 6.75 8.95
N VAL A 245 -17.14 5.69 9.68
CA VAL A 245 -17.97 4.48 9.77
C VAL A 245 -18.54 4.37 11.16
N ASN A 246 -19.87 4.27 11.25
CA ASN A 246 -20.58 4.12 12.53
C ASN A 246 -21.06 2.68 12.68
N TYR A 247 -20.79 2.09 13.84
CA TYR A 247 -21.25 0.75 14.19
C TYR A 247 -22.36 0.82 15.24
N PRO A 248 -23.44 0.03 15.11
CA PRO A 248 -24.53 0.00 16.09
C PRO A 248 -24.08 -0.53 17.45
N GLY A 249 -23.07 -1.41 17.46
CA GLY A 249 -22.53 -2.01 18.67
C GLY A 249 -21.10 -2.52 18.51
N MET A 250 -20.58 -3.02 19.63
CA MET A 250 -19.21 -3.56 19.69
C MET A 250 -19.06 -4.86 18.89
N PHE A 251 -20.10 -5.70 18.86
CA PHE A 251 -20.05 -7.00 18.18
C PHE A 251 -20.00 -6.81 16.67
N GLU A 252 -20.76 -5.87 16.11
CA GLU A 252 -20.74 -5.50 14.71
C GLU A 252 -19.40 -4.91 14.30
N LEU A 253 -18.78 -4.11 15.16
CA LEU A 253 -17.42 -3.63 14.96
C LEU A 253 -16.42 -4.79 14.93
N MET A 254 -16.52 -5.75 15.86
CA MET A 254 -15.62 -6.91 15.92
C MET A 254 -15.77 -7.80 14.69
N GLU A 255 -16.99 -8.08 14.25
CA GLU A 255 -17.27 -8.86 13.04
C GLU A 255 -16.66 -8.18 11.80
N ASP A 256 -16.92 -6.89 11.64
CA ASP A 256 -16.39 -6.12 10.52
C ASP A 256 -14.86 -6.05 10.52
N LEU A 257 -14.24 -5.91 11.68
CA LEU A 257 -12.78 -5.91 11.81
C LEU A 257 -12.16 -7.29 11.52
N GLN A 258 -12.81 -8.39 11.93
CA GLN A 258 -12.36 -9.74 11.66
C GLN A 258 -12.44 -10.07 10.18
N GLU A 259 -13.55 -9.74 9.52
CA GLU A 259 -13.74 -9.95 8.08
C GLU A 259 -12.84 -8.99 7.26
N LYS A 260 -12.58 -7.80 7.77
CA LYS A 260 -11.63 -6.83 7.24
C LYS A 260 -10.19 -7.05 7.73
N VAL A 261 -9.84 -8.21 8.25
CA VAL A 261 -8.44 -8.55 8.64
C VAL A 261 -7.42 -8.24 7.54
N GLN A 262 -7.89 -8.01 6.34
CA GLN A 262 -7.12 -7.43 5.25
C GLN A 262 -6.63 -5.99 5.53
N ASN A 263 -7.28 -5.22 6.43
CA ASN A 263 -7.03 -3.80 6.57
C ASN A 263 -6.60 -3.36 7.98
N ILE A 264 -6.75 -4.22 9.00
CA ILE A 264 -6.44 -3.84 10.37
C ILE A 264 -5.86 -5.07 11.08
N ASP A 265 -4.55 -5.08 11.34
CA ASP A 265 -3.97 -6.07 12.24
C ASP A 265 -4.40 -5.75 13.66
N ILE A 266 -5.39 -6.46 14.13
CA ILE A 266 -5.47 -6.79 15.54
C ILE A 266 -4.52 -7.98 15.68
N ILE A 267 -3.32 -7.75 16.16
CA ILE A 267 -2.41 -8.82 16.54
C ILE A 267 -3.03 -9.47 17.79
N LEU A 268 -3.94 -10.40 17.58
CA LEU A 268 -4.28 -11.37 18.60
C LEU A 268 -3.07 -12.33 18.70
N GLN A 269 -2.02 -11.90 19.36
CA GLN A 269 -1.10 -12.84 19.99
C GLN A 269 -1.88 -13.48 21.13
N THR A 270 -2.57 -14.57 20.81
CA THR A 270 -2.96 -15.53 21.83
C THR A 270 -1.65 -16.16 22.31
N SER A 271 -1.00 -15.52 23.26
CA SER A 271 -0.01 -16.19 24.09
C SER A 271 -0.77 -17.26 24.87
N CYS A 272 -0.72 -18.51 24.39
CA CYS A 272 -0.98 -19.67 25.24
C CYS A 272 0.04 -19.63 26.38
N ILE A 273 -0.35 -19.04 27.48
CA ILE A 273 0.29 -19.29 28.77
C ILE A 273 -0.15 -20.69 29.15
N THR A 274 0.63 -21.71 28.78
CA THR A 274 0.57 -22.98 29.46
C THR A 274 1.33 -22.80 30.76
N SER A 275 0.55 -22.80 31.85
CA SER A 275 0.99 -22.93 33.23
C SER A 275 1.91 -24.13 33.44
#